data_ff2a1ac6a833c9b4d12eb0be7603c3e8
#
_entry.id   ff2a1ac6a833c9b4d12eb0be7603c3e8
#
_cell.length_a   1.000
_cell.length_b   1.000
_cell.length_c   1.000
_cell.angle_alpha   90.00
_cell.angle_beta   90.00
_cell.angle_gamma   90.00
#
_symmetry.space_group_name_H-M   'P 1'
#
loop_
_entity.id
_entity.type
_entity.pdbx_description
1 polymer ?
#
loop_
_entity_poly.entity_id
_entity_poly.type
_entity_poly.pdbx_seq_one_letter_code
_entity_poly.pdbx_strand_id
1 'polypeptide(L)'
;MDYYDPTDVNLDELITRVRVGRSTEELLRTPTGSSLVSRATQDYREGIEALQKMAMQEWAGSSEEELQQYRKISNNLATPLKLLHWLDAILNDGENAESIARYKDAGEI
;
A
#
# COMPACT_ATOMS: atom_id res chain seq x y z
N MET A 1 19.18 -11.13 20.54
CA MET A 1 18.34 -9.95 20.54
C MET A 1 18.68 -9.07 19.36
N ASP A 2 17.72 -8.85 18.54
CA ASP A 2 17.94 -8.07 17.34
C ASP A 2 17.51 -6.64 17.57
N TYR A 3 18.46 -5.78 17.80
CA TYR A 3 18.17 -4.37 17.78
C TYR A 3 18.90 -3.73 16.60
N TYR A 4 18.32 -2.69 16.08
CA TYR A 4 18.86 -1.98 14.93
C TYR A 4 20.07 -1.16 15.34
N ASP A 5 21.20 -1.41 14.69
CA ASP A 5 22.42 -0.61 14.86
C ASP A 5 22.58 0.30 13.66
N PRO A 6 22.37 1.62 13.82
CA PRO A 6 22.48 2.56 12.70
C PRO A 6 23.88 2.63 12.08
N THR A 7 24.91 2.21 12.82
CA THR A 7 26.29 2.25 12.31
C THR A 7 26.53 1.18 11.25
N ASP A 8 25.73 0.10 11.25
CA ASP A 8 25.83 -1.00 10.29
C ASP A 8 24.99 -0.75 9.02
N VAL A 9 24.36 0.40 8.91
CA VAL A 9 23.48 0.70 7.77
C VAL A 9 24.33 0.90 6.50
N ASN A 10 23.98 0.18 5.45
CA ASN A 10 24.58 0.33 4.13
C ASN A 10 24.07 1.61 3.47
N LEU A 11 24.96 2.56 3.24
CA LEU A 11 24.59 3.84 2.64
C LEU A 11 24.05 3.70 1.21
N ASP A 12 24.61 2.78 0.42
CA ASP A 12 24.14 2.54 -0.95
C ASP A 12 22.72 2.01 -0.95
N GLU A 13 22.38 1.15 0.00
CA GLU A 13 21.03 0.64 0.17
C GLU A 13 20.08 1.77 0.56
N LEU A 14 20.45 2.65 1.48
CA LEU A 14 19.64 3.80 1.86
C LEU A 14 19.39 4.71 0.66
N ILE A 15 20.41 5.00 -0.13
CA ILE A 15 20.28 5.83 -1.34
C ILE A 15 19.29 5.20 -2.32
N THR A 16 19.40 3.90 -2.53
CA THR A 16 18.48 3.17 -3.41
C THR A 16 17.04 3.26 -2.91
N ARG A 17 16.81 3.07 -1.63
CA ARG A 17 15.47 3.16 -1.02
C ARG A 17 14.88 4.57 -1.15
N VAL A 18 15.70 5.61 -0.94
CA VAL A 18 15.28 7.01 -1.13
C VAL A 18 14.91 7.27 -2.59
N ARG A 19 15.72 6.81 -3.53
CA ARG A 19 15.46 6.98 -4.97
C ARG A 19 14.16 6.30 -5.39
N VAL A 20 13.93 5.07 -4.92
CA VAL A 20 12.68 4.35 -5.22
C VAL A 20 11.48 5.10 -4.67
N GLY A 21 11.56 5.59 -3.44
CA GLY A 21 10.48 6.37 -2.83
C GLY A 21 10.18 7.64 -3.62
N ARG A 22 11.21 8.40 -3.99
CA ARG A 22 11.03 9.64 -4.76
C ARG A 22 10.52 9.40 -6.17
N SER A 23 11.01 8.36 -6.84
CA SER A 23 10.51 7.97 -8.17
C SER A 23 9.03 7.59 -8.11
N THR A 24 8.62 6.91 -7.04
CA THR A 24 7.22 6.56 -6.82
C THR A 24 6.37 7.82 -6.60
N GLU A 25 6.83 8.77 -5.80
CA GLU A 25 6.13 10.05 -5.63
C GLU A 25 5.95 10.78 -6.96
N GLU A 26 7.00 10.84 -7.78
CA GLU A 26 6.94 11.48 -9.10
C GLU A 26 5.95 10.76 -10.01
N LEU A 27 5.97 9.42 -10.02
CA LEU A 27 5.02 8.62 -10.79
C LEU A 27 3.57 8.92 -10.38
N LEU A 28 3.31 9.03 -9.08
CA LEU A 28 1.97 9.31 -8.56
C LEU A 28 1.48 10.72 -8.89
N ARG A 29 2.38 11.65 -9.20
CA ARG A 29 2.03 13.00 -9.66
C ARG A 29 1.73 13.06 -11.15
N THR A 30 2.12 12.05 -11.92
CA THR A 30 1.79 11.99 -13.34
C THR A 30 0.30 11.72 -13.53
N PRO A 31 -0.29 12.12 -14.67
CA PRO A 31 -1.70 11.80 -14.94
C PRO A 31 -1.99 10.30 -14.90
N THR A 32 -1.11 9.48 -15.43
CA THR A 32 -1.26 8.02 -15.42
C THR A 32 -1.19 7.46 -14.00
N GLY A 33 -0.17 7.86 -13.22
CA GLY A 33 -0.03 7.39 -11.84
C GLY A 33 -1.20 7.82 -10.96
N SER A 34 -1.62 9.07 -11.08
CA SER A 34 -2.77 9.61 -10.36
C SER A 34 -4.06 8.87 -10.73
N SER A 35 -4.25 8.56 -12.01
CA SER A 35 -5.42 7.80 -12.47
C SER A 35 -5.45 6.38 -11.93
N LEU A 36 -4.28 5.72 -11.85
CA LEU A 36 -4.18 4.37 -11.28
C LEU A 36 -4.56 4.35 -9.81
N VAL A 37 -4.07 5.32 -9.04
CA VAL A 37 -4.41 5.42 -7.61
C VAL A 37 -5.90 5.73 -7.43
N SER A 38 -6.45 6.65 -8.21
CA SER A 38 -7.86 6.99 -8.17
C SER A 38 -8.73 5.78 -8.50
N ARG A 39 -8.36 5.01 -9.50
CA ARG A 39 -9.08 3.79 -9.87
C ARG A 39 -9.01 2.73 -8.78
N ALA A 40 -7.83 2.50 -8.22
CA ALA A 40 -7.67 1.53 -7.13
C ALA A 40 -8.49 1.95 -5.90
N THR A 41 -8.46 3.23 -5.55
CA THR A 41 -9.24 3.78 -4.43
C THR A 41 -10.74 3.61 -4.67
N GLN A 42 -11.20 3.88 -5.87
CA GLN A 42 -12.61 3.73 -6.24
C GLN A 42 -13.04 2.26 -6.18
N ASP A 43 -12.26 1.36 -6.77
CA ASP A 43 -12.56 -0.07 -6.76
C ASP A 43 -12.59 -0.64 -5.34
N TYR A 44 -11.68 -0.20 -4.48
CA TYR A 44 -11.67 -0.56 -3.07
C TYR A 44 -12.95 -0.08 -2.37
N ARG A 45 -13.33 1.18 -2.57
CA ARG A 45 -14.52 1.78 -1.96
C ARG A 45 -15.79 1.06 -2.41
N GLU A 46 -15.93 0.79 -3.70
CA GLU A 46 -17.07 0.07 -4.26
C GLU A 46 -17.16 -1.35 -3.70
N GLY A 47 -16.03 -2.02 -3.54
CA GLY A 47 -15.98 -3.36 -2.94
C GLY A 47 -16.41 -3.35 -1.48
N ILE A 48 -15.96 -2.38 -0.68
CA ILE A 48 -16.38 -2.23 0.71
C ILE A 48 -17.89 -1.97 0.80
N GLU A 49 -18.41 -1.10 -0.06
CA GLU A 49 -19.86 -0.81 -0.12
C GLU A 49 -20.66 -2.07 -0.48
N ALA A 50 -20.15 -2.88 -1.41
CA ALA A 50 -20.78 -4.14 -1.79
C ALA A 50 -20.85 -5.12 -0.62
N LEU A 51 -19.75 -5.24 0.15
CA LEU A 51 -19.72 -6.09 1.35
C LEU A 51 -20.70 -5.59 2.41
N GLN A 52 -20.77 -4.28 2.62
CA GLN A 52 -21.68 -3.67 3.56
C GLN A 52 -23.14 -3.94 3.19
N LYS A 53 -23.48 -3.83 1.91
CA LYS A 53 -24.81 -4.15 1.41
C LYS A 53 -25.18 -5.61 1.66
N MET A 54 -24.25 -6.54 1.39
CA MET A 54 -24.48 -7.94 1.67
C MET A 54 -24.73 -8.20 3.16
N ALA A 55 -23.95 -7.56 4.03
CA ALA A 55 -24.10 -7.71 5.47
C ALA A 55 -25.44 -7.20 6.00
N MET A 56 -26.02 -6.21 5.32
CA MET A 56 -27.29 -5.57 5.72
C MET A 56 -28.52 -6.18 5.05
N GLN A 57 -28.35 -6.96 4.01
CA GLN A 57 -29.44 -7.59 3.28
C GLN A 57 -29.75 -8.97 3.84
N GLU A 58 -31.05 -9.29 3.84
CA GLU A 58 -31.50 -10.66 4.06
C GLU A 58 -31.26 -11.46 2.77
N TRP A 59 -30.44 -12.50 2.86
CA TRP A 59 -30.09 -13.29 1.69
C TRP A 59 -31.20 -14.30 1.36
N ALA A 60 -31.75 -14.23 0.14
CA ALA A 60 -32.83 -15.08 -0.30
C ALA A 60 -32.36 -16.38 -0.98
N GLY A 61 -31.07 -16.51 -1.27
CA GLY A 61 -30.46 -17.68 -1.90
C GLY A 61 -29.92 -18.69 -0.90
N SER A 62 -29.17 -19.67 -1.38
CA SER A 62 -28.53 -20.68 -0.52
C SER A 62 -27.29 -20.06 0.18
N SER A 63 -26.89 -20.70 1.30
CA SER A 63 -25.67 -20.31 2.01
C SER A 63 -24.42 -20.43 1.14
N GLU A 64 -24.41 -21.42 0.24
CA GLU A 64 -23.30 -21.57 -0.72
C GLU A 64 -23.23 -20.43 -1.72
N GLU A 65 -24.37 -20.01 -2.25
CA GLU A 65 -24.43 -18.86 -3.17
C GLU A 65 -23.97 -17.58 -2.47
N GLU A 66 -24.40 -17.35 -1.24
CA GLU A 66 -23.95 -16.21 -0.44
C GLU A 66 -22.43 -16.24 -0.23
N LEU A 67 -21.86 -17.39 0.12
CA LEU A 67 -20.44 -17.56 0.31
C LEU A 67 -19.65 -17.27 -0.98
N GLN A 68 -20.15 -17.76 -2.12
CA GLN A 68 -19.53 -17.49 -3.42
C GLN A 68 -19.53 -15.99 -3.74
N GLN A 69 -20.62 -15.29 -3.43
CA GLN A 69 -20.71 -13.85 -3.65
C GLN A 69 -19.72 -13.09 -2.76
N TYR A 70 -19.59 -13.48 -1.50
CA TYR A 70 -18.58 -12.91 -0.60
C TYR A 70 -17.17 -13.12 -1.13
N ARG A 71 -16.86 -14.32 -1.60
CA ARG A 71 -15.54 -14.63 -2.16
C ARG A 71 -15.25 -13.80 -3.40
N LYS A 72 -16.23 -13.63 -4.28
CA LYS A 72 -16.08 -12.83 -5.49
C LYS A 72 -15.75 -11.37 -5.13
N ILE A 73 -16.49 -10.78 -4.22
CA ILE A 73 -16.27 -9.40 -3.79
C ILE A 73 -14.91 -9.27 -3.10
N SER A 74 -14.57 -10.19 -2.20
CA SER A 74 -13.30 -10.18 -1.49
C SER A 74 -12.11 -10.33 -2.44
N ASN A 75 -12.20 -11.19 -3.45
CA ASN A 75 -11.16 -11.34 -4.45
C ASN A 75 -10.98 -10.09 -5.29
N ASN A 76 -12.07 -9.41 -5.65
CA ASN A 76 -12.02 -8.16 -6.39
C ASN A 76 -11.42 -7.01 -5.57
N LEU A 77 -11.58 -7.06 -4.24
CA LEU A 77 -10.98 -6.09 -3.32
C LEU A 77 -9.47 -6.29 -3.14
N ALA A 78 -9.01 -7.53 -3.21
CA ALA A 78 -7.62 -7.87 -2.87
C ALA A 78 -6.61 -7.12 -3.75
N THR A 79 -6.85 -7.00 -5.04
CA THR A 79 -5.93 -6.35 -5.97
C THR A 79 -5.75 -4.86 -5.71
N PRO A 80 -6.82 -4.05 -5.65
CA PRO A 80 -6.64 -2.62 -5.35
C PRO A 80 -6.07 -2.39 -3.96
N LEU A 81 -6.45 -3.18 -2.98
CA LEU A 81 -5.91 -3.07 -1.62
C LEU A 81 -4.41 -3.34 -1.58
N LYS A 82 -3.94 -4.39 -2.26
CA LYS A 82 -2.51 -4.70 -2.35
C LYS A 82 -1.73 -3.60 -3.03
N LEU A 83 -2.24 -3.06 -4.13
CA LEU A 83 -1.60 -1.96 -4.84
C LEU A 83 -1.42 -0.75 -3.92
N LEU A 84 -2.48 -0.34 -3.24
CA LEU A 84 -2.42 0.80 -2.32
C LEU A 84 -1.45 0.55 -1.16
N HIS A 85 -1.44 -0.66 -0.62
CA HIS A 85 -0.49 -1.05 0.44
C HIS A 85 0.96 -1.03 -0.05
N TRP A 86 1.23 -1.53 -1.24
CA TRP A 86 2.59 -1.52 -1.79
C TRP A 86 3.10 -0.11 -2.01
N LEU A 87 2.27 0.78 -2.56
CA LEU A 87 2.63 2.18 -2.75
C LEU A 87 2.91 2.87 -1.43
N ASP A 88 2.06 2.67 -0.44
CA ASP A 88 2.23 3.24 0.90
C ASP A 88 3.52 2.72 1.55
N ALA A 89 3.79 1.42 1.45
CA ALA A 89 5.00 0.83 1.97
C ALA A 89 6.27 1.39 1.32
N ILE A 90 6.27 1.58 0.00
CA ILE A 90 7.41 2.14 -0.73
C ILE A 90 7.66 3.59 -0.31
N LEU A 91 6.61 4.39 -0.20
CA LEU A 91 6.73 5.79 0.21
C LEU A 91 7.24 5.91 1.63
N ASN A 92 6.70 5.12 2.56
CA ASN A 92 7.14 5.12 3.96
C ASN A 92 8.59 4.62 4.09
N ASP A 93 8.96 3.59 3.33
CA ASP A 93 10.33 3.08 3.33
C ASP A 93 11.32 4.14 2.84
N GLY A 94 10.97 4.87 1.78
CA GLY A 94 11.79 5.95 1.25
C GLY A 94 11.96 7.09 2.26
N GLU A 95 10.89 7.49 2.95
CA GLU A 95 10.95 8.52 3.99
C GLU A 95 11.81 8.09 5.16
N ASN A 96 11.68 6.84 5.61
CA ASN A 96 12.48 6.29 6.69
C ASN A 96 13.96 6.24 6.31
N ALA A 97 14.26 5.81 5.09
CA ALA A 97 15.64 5.76 4.59
C ALA A 97 16.25 7.17 4.51
N GLU A 98 15.47 8.16 4.08
CA GLU A 98 15.91 9.55 4.03
C GLU A 98 16.21 10.09 5.43
N SER A 99 15.38 9.81 6.41
CA SER A 99 15.60 10.20 7.81
C SER A 99 16.87 9.58 8.37
N ILE A 100 17.10 8.30 8.13
CA ILE A 100 18.32 7.61 8.56
C ILE A 100 19.55 8.22 7.91
N ALA A 101 19.51 8.52 6.62
CA ALA A 101 20.61 9.13 5.91
C ALA A 101 20.94 10.52 6.44
N ARG A 102 19.93 11.32 6.80
CA ARG A 102 20.12 12.64 7.39
C ARG A 102 20.80 12.55 8.76
N TYR A 103 20.39 11.63 9.62
CA TYR A 103 21.04 11.42 10.91
C TYR A 103 22.49 10.99 10.74
N LYS A 104 22.78 10.15 9.78
CA LYS A 104 24.13 9.69 9.49
C LYS A 104 25.02 10.85 9.00
N ASP A 105 24.50 11.70 8.12
CA ASP A 105 25.21 12.88 7.62
C ASP A 105 25.47 13.91 8.73
N ALA A 106 24.54 14.01 9.68
CA ALA A 106 24.69 14.91 10.82
C ALA A 106 25.64 14.36 11.89
N GLY A 107 26.13 13.13 11.75
CA GLY A 107 27.03 12.51 12.72
C GLY A 107 26.33 12.07 14.01
N GLU A 108 25.01 11.93 14.00
CA GLU A 108 24.23 11.53 15.17
C GLU A 108 24.16 10.00 15.37
N ILE A 109 24.61 9.28 14.35
CA ILE A 109 24.67 7.81 14.38
C ILE A 109 25.94 7.30 13.72
#